data_0f62ba0a36e67f1cc601ec9a426e679a
#
_entry.id   0f62ba0a36e67f1cc601ec9a426e679a
#
_cell.length_a   1.000
_cell.length_b   1.000
_cell.length_c   1.000
_cell.angle_alpha   90.00
_cell.angle_beta   90.00
_cell.angle_gamma   90.00
#
_symmetry.space_group_name_H-M   'P 1'
#
loop_
_entity.id
_entity.type
_entity.pdbx_description
1 polymer ?
#
loop_
_entity_poly.entity_id
_entity_poly.type
_entity_poly.pdbx_seq_one_letter_code
_entity_poly.pdbx_strand_id
1 'polypeptide(L)'
;MKQLKSSHSDVIIVGNGLTSQFFALRLLKILGGRIRIIIIDKERKDSDLKEYVRALSLSLSTINLCKSLGIWKLIEPHTHPISKIFISHSASNTEKRSFLNLDNRVNEEVASYIIDEKVLRKIVSEETAKLSNIDVIYANIGDIKSETDQVNVKVQNQILTSKLLVAADGRKSVVKKQLNIQSVSWDYNQLALSCLIEHSKNNENIAVENFLQTGPIALLPMGKGISSVIWSVNRDNIDRIKKISNSDLKLNIEKQF
;
A
#
# COMPACT_ATOMS: atom_id res chain seq x y z
N MET A 1 4.13 -20.87 17.55
CA MET A 1 3.06 -19.90 17.88
C MET A 1 3.48 -19.13 19.12
N LYS A 2 3.53 -17.78 19.08
CA LYS A 2 3.73 -16.99 20.28
C LYS A 2 2.48 -17.16 21.16
N GLN A 3 2.65 -17.63 22.39
CA GLN A 3 1.57 -17.76 23.34
C GLN A 3 1.04 -16.37 23.67
N LEU A 4 -0.26 -16.14 23.49
CA LEU A 4 -0.89 -14.87 23.83
C LEU A 4 -0.69 -14.55 25.29
N LYS A 5 -0.23 -13.34 25.58
CA LYS A 5 -0.04 -12.87 26.95
C LYS A 5 -1.34 -12.70 27.72
N SER A 6 -2.48 -12.51 27.02
CA SER A 6 -3.84 -12.37 27.54
C SER A 6 -4.88 -12.48 26.45
N SER A 7 -6.07 -12.97 26.75
CA SER A 7 -7.24 -12.94 25.87
C SER A 7 -7.94 -11.57 25.80
N HIS A 8 -7.53 -10.62 26.64
CA HIS A 8 -8.08 -9.26 26.68
C HIS A 8 -7.09 -8.23 26.16
N SER A 9 -7.58 -7.27 25.38
CA SER A 9 -6.84 -6.08 24.90
C SER A 9 -7.76 -4.86 24.89
N ASP A 10 -7.19 -3.66 24.78
CA ASP A 10 -7.99 -2.44 24.58
C ASP A 10 -8.49 -2.36 23.15
N VAL A 11 -7.67 -2.80 22.18
CA VAL A 11 -7.99 -2.75 20.75
C VAL A 11 -7.62 -4.07 20.07
N ILE A 12 -8.53 -4.60 19.27
CA ILE A 12 -8.26 -5.65 18.31
C ILE A 12 -8.28 -5.02 16.91
N ILE A 13 -7.24 -5.29 16.12
CA ILE A 13 -7.16 -4.86 14.71
C ILE A 13 -7.16 -6.10 13.84
N VAL A 14 -8.09 -6.21 12.91
CA VAL A 14 -8.11 -7.31 11.94
C VAL A 14 -7.44 -6.87 10.64
N GLY A 15 -6.43 -7.63 10.22
CA GLY A 15 -5.50 -7.32 9.13
C GLY A 15 -4.15 -6.81 9.65
N ASN A 16 -3.04 -7.31 9.07
CA ASN A 16 -1.67 -6.89 9.40
C ASN A 16 -0.99 -6.18 8.22
N GLY A 17 -1.75 -5.33 7.51
CA GLY A 17 -1.24 -4.49 6.43
C GLY A 17 -0.59 -3.20 6.96
N LEU A 18 -0.04 -2.38 6.05
CA LEU A 18 0.54 -1.08 6.41
C LEU A 18 -0.44 -0.20 7.18
N THR A 19 -1.72 -0.16 6.76
CA THR A 19 -2.76 0.63 7.42
C THR A 19 -2.92 0.28 8.89
N SER A 20 -3.02 -1.02 9.21
CA SER A 20 -3.15 -1.50 10.60
C SER A 20 -1.91 -1.22 11.43
N GLN A 21 -0.74 -1.42 10.87
CA GLN A 21 0.52 -1.20 11.58
C GLN A 21 0.74 0.30 11.86
N PHE A 22 0.54 1.18 10.88
CA PHE A 22 0.61 2.63 11.09
C PHE A 22 -0.43 3.10 12.10
N PHE A 23 -1.65 2.56 12.04
CA PHE A 23 -2.69 2.88 13.03
C PHE A 23 -2.27 2.46 14.44
N ALA A 24 -1.77 1.24 14.62
CA ALA A 24 -1.30 0.74 15.92
C ALA A 24 -0.15 1.59 16.48
N LEU A 25 0.87 1.88 15.65
CA LEU A 25 2.00 2.72 16.04
C LEU A 25 1.55 4.13 16.47
N ARG A 26 0.64 4.73 15.68
CA ARG A 26 0.14 6.07 15.96
C ARG A 26 -0.70 6.10 17.23
N LEU A 27 -1.56 5.12 17.43
CA LEU A 27 -2.42 5.01 18.59
C LEU A 27 -1.59 4.85 19.88
N LEU A 28 -0.59 3.97 19.87
CA LEU A 28 0.32 3.80 21.01
C LEU A 28 1.08 5.08 21.32
N LYS A 29 1.54 5.80 20.28
CA LYS A 29 2.24 7.06 20.48
C LYS A 29 1.36 8.13 21.13
N ILE A 30 0.11 8.28 20.69
CA ILE A 30 -0.84 9.26 21.23
C ILE A 30 -1.20 8.91 22.69
N LEU A 31 -1.41 7.63 22.98
CA LEU A 31 -1.84 7.17 24.30
C LEU A 31 -0.68 6.83 25.26
N GLY A 32 0.56 7.16 24.84
CA GLY A 32 1.76 6.97 25.68
C GLY A 32 2.02 5.51 26.07
N GLY A 33 1.67 4.57 25.20
CA GLY A 33 1.90 3.13 25.43
C GLY A 33 1.02 2.51 26.53
N ARG A 34 -0.05 3.18 26.98
CA ARG A 34 -0.92 2.71 28.07
C ARG A 34 -1.96 1.68 27.67
N ILE A 35 -2.01 1.33 26.38
CA ILE A 35 -2.99 0.39 25.82
C ILE A 35 -2.33 -0.85 25.30
N ARG A 36 -3.08 -1.93 25.24
CA ARG A 36 -2.69 -3.18 24.60
C ARG A 36 -3.46 -3.40 23.31
N ILE A 37 -2.74 -3.77 22.26
CA ILE A 37 -3.28 -4.00 20.93
C ILE A 37 -3.02 -5.46 20.51
N ILE A 38 -4.03 -6.13 19.98
CA ILE A 38 -3.88 -7.40 19.30
C ILE A 38 -4.16 -7.18 17.81
N ILE A 39 -3.20 -7.51 16.94
CA ILE A 39 -3.38 -7.53 15.50
C ILE A 39 -3.61 -8.98 15.07
N ILE A 40 -4.67 -9.23 14.30
CA ILE A 40 -5.01 -10.57 13.82
C ILE A 40 -5.01 -10.54 12.30
N ASP A 41 -4.24 -11.43 11.67
CA ASP A 41 -4.29 -11.63 10.21
C ASP A 41 -4.27 -13.14 9.91
N LYS A 42 -4.81 -13.49 8.76
CA LYS A 42 -4.63 -14.84 8.23
C LYS A 42 -3.15 -15.08 7.92
N GLU A 43 -2.70 -16.31 8.07
CA GLU A 43 -1.33 -16.67 7.72
C GLU A 43 -1.04 -16.29 6.26
N ARG A 44 -0.08 -15.41 6.07
CA ARG A 44 0.46 -15.09 4.74
C ARG A 44 1.54 -16.11 4.42
N LYS A 45 1.39 -16.78 3.29
CA LYS A 45 2.50 -17.53 2.70
C LYS A 45 3.49 -16.48 2.15
N ASP A 46 4.72 -16.46 2.66
CA ASP A 46 5.80 -15.57 2.17
C ASP A 46 6.09 -15.76 0.66
N SER A 47 5.65 -16.88 0.07
CA SER A 47 5.73 -17.14 -1.37
C SER A 47 5.00 -16.10 -2.23
N ASP A 48 3.91 -15.51 -1.74
CA ASP A 48 3.11 -14.56 -2.52
C ASP A 48 3.76 -13.17 -2.66
N LEU A 49 4.84 -12.92 -1.90
CA LEU A 49 5.56 -11.64 -1.91
C LEU A 49 6.83 -11.67 -2.78
N LYS A 50 7.26 -12.84 -3.27
CA LYS A 50 8.59 -12.98 -3.92
C LYS A 50 8.69 -12.40 -5.32
N GLU A 51 7.61 -12.30 -6.07
CA GLU A 51 7.65 -11.93 -7.50
C GLU A 51 7.09 -10.54 -7.82
N TYR A 52 6.44 -9.88 -6.87
CA TYR A 52 5.71 -8.64 -7.16
C TYR A 52 6.39 -7.42 -6.53
N VAL A 53 6.91 -6.53 -7.35
CA VAL A 53 7.38 -5.20 -6.93
C VAL A 53 6.25 -4.21 -7.13
N ARG A 54 5.85 -3.55 -6.06
CA ARG A 54 4.85 -2.49 -6.08
C ARG A 54 5.45 -1.20 -5.57
N ALA A 55 5.50 -0.20 -6.44
CA ALA A 55 5.85 1.14 -6.05
C ALA A 55 4.68 1.80 -5.30
N LEU A 56 4.96 2.40 -4.17
CA LEU A 56 4.03 3.24 -3.42
C LEU A 56 4.51 4.67 -3.45
N SER A 57 3.59 5.60 -3.67
CA SER A 57 3.84 7.03 -3.51
C SER A 57 3.48 7.45 -2.08
N LEU A 58 4.48 7.93 -1.34
CA LEU A 58 4.30 8.49 -0.01
C LEU A 58 4.03 9.98 -0.15
N SER A 59 2.83 10.42 0.21
CA SER A 59 2.46 11.83 0.26
C SER A 59 3.11 12.56 1.44
N LEU A 60 3.14 13.88 1.41
CA LEU A 60 3.64 14.71 2.50
C LEU A 60 2.98 14.37 3.85
N SER A 61 1.68 14.07 3.86
CA SER A 61 0.99 13.65 5.09
C SER A 61 1.53 12.32 5.64
N THR A 62 1.83 11.35 4.77
CA THR A 62 2.43 10.08 5.16
C THR A 62 3.86 10.28 5.67
N ILE A 63 4.64 11.14 5.00
CA ILE A 63 6.00 11.49 5.43
C ILE A 63 5.96 12.12 6.83
N ASN A 64 5.07 13.08 7.06
CA ASN A 64 4.90 13.72 8.36
C ASN A 64 4.45 12.73 9.44
N LEU A 65 3.59 11.76 9.10
CA LEU A 65 3.26 10.67 10.00
C LEU A 65 4.50 9.85 10.35
N CYS A 66 5.31 9.44 9.37
CA CYS A 66 6.56 8.70 9.59
C CYS A 66 7.57 9.49 10.44
N LYS A 67 7.73 10.80 10.15
CA LYS A 67 8.53 11.71 10.97
C LYS A 67 8.02 11.76 12.41
N SER A 68 6.71 11.93 12.58
CA SER A 68 6.07 11.96 13.91
C SER A 68 6.23 10.65 14.68
N LEU A 69 6.27 9.51 14.01
CA LEU A 69 6.50 8.18 14.60
C LEU A 69 7.99 7.92 14.91
N GLY A 70 8.89 8.73 14.36
CA GLY A 70 10.35 8.56 14.51
C GLY A 70 10.95 7.52 13.58
N ILE A 71 10.19 7.01 12.60
CA ILE A 71 10.62 5.96 11.67
C ILE A 71 11.07 6.50 10.30
N TRP A 72 10.91 7.81 10.03
CA TRP A 72 11.26 8.39 8.72
C TRP A 72 12.73 8.15 8.37
N LYS A 73 13.64 8.32 9.32
CA LYS A 73 15.09 8.09 9.11
C LYS A 73 15.44 6.67 8.66
N LEU A 74 14.59 5.68 8.96
CA LEU A 74 14.75 4.30 8.50
C LEU A 74 14.17 4.10 7.09
N ILE A 75 13.16 4.89 6.73
CA ILE A 75 12.43 4.79 5.45
C ILE A 75 13.13 5.61 4.36
N GLU A 76 13.54 6.84 4.68
CA GLU A 76 14.09 7.82 3.74
C GLU A 76 15.22 7.28 2.83
N PRO A 77 16.23 6.53 3.33
CA PRO A 77 17.31 6.00 2.49
C PRO A 77 16.85 5.05 1.38
N HIS A 78 15.63 4.54 1.48
CA HIS A 78 15.03 3.61 0.52
C HIS A 78 13.98 4.28 -0.39
N THR A 79 13.89 5.61 -0.34
CA THR A 79 12.91 6.37 -1.10
C THR A 79 13.53 7.12 -2.26
N HIS A 80 12.70 7.43 -3.25
CA HIS A 80 13.08 8.22 -4.42
C HIS A 80 12.17 9.45 -4.49
N PRO A 81 12.73 10.66 -4.33
CA PRO A 81 11.92 11.89 -4.31
C PRO A 81 11.31 12.18 -5.68
N ILE A 82 10.11 12.76 -5.70
CA ILE A 82 9.46 13.28 -6.90
C ILE A 82 9.42 14.79 -6.82
N SER A 83 10.32 15.46 -7.53
CA SER A 83 10.36 16.92 -7.58
C SER A 83 9.46 17.51 -8.67
N LYS A 84 9.21 16.75 -9.74
CA LYS A 84 8.37 17.18 -10.87
C LYS A 84 7.46 16.07 -11.33
N ILE A 85 6.29 16.45 -11.82
CA ILE A 85 5.34 15.52 -12.45
C ILE A 85 4.99 16.06 -13.82
N PHE A 86 5.29 15.27 -14.87
CA PHE A 86 4.89 15.56 -16.24
C PHE A 86 3.63 14.80 -16.58
N ILE A 87 2.60 15.49 -16.99
CA ILE A 87 1.35 14.92 -17.44
C ILE A 87 1.19 15.21 -18.93
N SER A 88 0.90 14.20 -19.71
CA SER A 88 0.62 14.30 -21.13
C SER A 88 -0.68 13.59 -21.49
N HIS A 89 -1.23 13.94 -22.64
CA HIS A 89 -2.38 13.28 -23.22
C HIS A 89 -2.05 12.91 -24.67
N SER A 90 -2.29 11.67 -25.05
CA SER A 90 -2.13 11.20 -26.42
C SER A 90 -3.52 11.00 -27.03
N ALA A 91 -3.94 11.94 -27.88
CA ALA A 91 -5.18 11.84 -28.65
C ALA A 91 -5.03 10.80 -29.80
N SER A 92 -3.80 10.57 -30.27
CA SER A 92 -3.43 9.53 -31.23
C SER A 92 -2.03 9.00 -30.89
N ASN A 93 -1.68 7.81 -31.38
CA ASN A 93 -0.36 7.19 -31.15
C ASN A 93 0.84 7.99 -31.69
N THR A 94 0.60 9.11 -32.35
CA THR A 94 1.63 9.90 -33.07
C THR A 94 1.84 11.29 -32.51
N GLU A 95 0.91 11.84 -31.72
CA GLU A 95 1.06 13.19 -31.14
C GLU A 95 1.06 13.14 -29.61
N LYS A 96 2.26 13.24 -29.03
CA LYS A 96 2.43 13.50 -27.60
C LYS A 96 2.30 15.02 -27.36
N ARG A 97 1.25 15.44 -26.70
CA ARG A 97 1.16 16.83 -26.20
C ARG A 97 1.43 16.83 -24.71
N SER A 98 2.55 17.44 -24.30
CA SER A 98 2.76 17.75 -22.89
C SER A 98 1.64 18.70 -22.45
N PHE A 99 0.87 18.29 -21.45
CA PHE A 99 -0.31 19.02 -21.03
C PHE A 99 -0.05 19.87 -19.79
N LEU A 100 0.73 19.35 -18.87
CA LEU A 100 1.00 19.99 -17.59
C LEU A 100 2.36 19.58 -17.05
N ASN A 101 3.08 20.55 -16.53
CA ASN A 101 4.34 20.36 -15.82
C ASN A 101 4.14 20.90 -14.40
N LEU A 102 4.10 20.01 -13.42
CA LEU A 102 3.88 20.36 -12.02
C LEU A 102 5.20 20.34 -11.27
N ASP A 103 5.49 21.40 -10.56
CA ASP A 103 6.48 21.39 -9.50
C ASP A 103 5.87 20.70 -8.27
N ASN A 104 6.46 19.58 -7.83
CA ASN A 104 5.96 18.78 -6.72
C ASN A 104 6.72 19.10 -5.43
N ARG A 105 6.88 20.39 -5.16
CA ARG A 105 7.50 20.89 -3.93
C ARG A 105 6.54 21.79 -3.16
N VAL A 106 6.61 21.72 -1.84
CA VAL A 106 5.89 22.59 -0.92
C VAL A 106 6.92 23.21 0.01
N ASN A 107 7.04 24.54 0.02
CA ASN A 107 8.07 25.27 0.76
C ASN A 107 9.49 24.73 0.48
N GLU A 108 9.81 24.52 -0.81
CA GLU A 108 11.08 23.98 -1.31
C GLU A 108 11.32 22.48 -0.97
N GLU A 109 10.54 21.87 -0.09
CA GLU A 109 10.60 20.43 0.21
C GLU A 109 9.80 19.61 -0.80
N VAL A 110 10.32 18.44 -1.15
CA VAL A 110 9.63 17.48 -2.02
C VAL A 110 8.37 16.95 -1.35
N ALA A 111 7.25 17.02 -2.05
CA ALA A 111 5.94 16.68 -1.50
C ALA A 111 5.60 15.18 -1.58
N SER A 112 6.34 14.39 -2.35
CA SER A 112 6.12 12.93 -2.43
C SER A 112 7.39 12.15 -2.74
N TYR A 113 7.41 10.91 -2.30
CA TYR A 113 8.51 9.97 -2.50
C TYR A 113 7.97 8.61 -2.95
N ILE A 114 8.70 7.94 -3.82
CA ILE A 114 8.39 6.57 -4.22
C ILE A 114 9.23 5.60 -3.39
N ILE A 115 8.61 4.51 -2.97
CA ILE A 115 9.25 3.41 -2.24
C ILE A 115 8.70 2.06 -2.69
N ASP A 116 9.52 1.02 -2.64
CA ASP A 116 9.02 -0.36 -2.75
C ASP A 116 8.16 -0.72 -1.53
N GLU A 117 6.94 -1.20 -1.79
CA GLU A 117 6.02 -1.63 -0.74
C GLU A 117 6.62 -2.68 0.19
N LYS A 118 7.44 -3.60 -0.31
CA LYS A 118 8.08 -4.65 0.49
C LYS A 118 9.06 -4.06 1.50
N VAL A 119 9.84 -3.08 1.08
CA VAL A 119 10.80 -2.40 1.95
C VAL A 119 10.07 -1.64 3.04
N LEU A 120 9.03 -0.88 2.67
CA LEU A 120 8.22 -0.15 3.65
C LEU A 120 7.55 -1.10 4.65
N ARG A 121 6.94 -2.19 4.17
CA ARG A 121 6.33 -3.21 5.04
C ARG A 121 7.33 -3.82 6.00
N LYS A 122 8.52 -4.17 5.53
CA LYS A 122 9.58 -4.73 6.37
C LYS A 122 9.93 -3.78 7.51
N ILE A 123 10.24 -2.52 7.19
CA ILE A 123 10.62 -1.50 8.19
C ILE A 123 9.51 -1.32 9.22
N VAL A 124 8.26 -1.11 8.76
CA VAL A 124 7.13 -0.85 9.66
C VAL A 124 6.81 -2.08 10.52
N SER A 125 6.95 -3.29 9.97
CA SER A 125 6.74 -4.54 10.70
C SER A 125 7.82 -4.77 11.77
N GLU A 126 9.08 -4.47 11.47
CA GLU A 126 10.19 -4.55 12.43
C GLU A 126 9.99 -3.55 13.57
N GLU A 127 9.59 -2.32 13.28
CA GLU A 127 9.29 -1.31 14.31
C GLU A 127 8.08 -1.71 15.17
N THR A 128 7.05 -2.25 14.56
CA THR A 128 5.87 -2.78 15.28
C THR A 128 6.25 -3.93 16.20
N ALA A 129 7.13 -4.83 15.76
CA ALA A 129 7.55 -6.01 16.54
C ALA A 129 8.41 -5.67 17.78
N LYS A 130 9.04 -4.48 17.82
CA LYS A 130 9.78 -4.00 19.01
C LYS A 130 8.88 -3.61 20.17
N LEU A 131 7.60 -3.39 19.92
CA LEU A 131 6.65 -2.88 20.91
C LEU A 131 6.02 -4.04 21.70
N SER A 132 6.25 -4.06 23.02
CA SER A 132 5.71 -5.08 23.91
C SER A 132 4.19 -5.02 24.10
N ASN A 133 3.57 -3.91 23.72
CA ASN A 133 2.14 -3.66 23.81
C ASN A 133 1.35 -4.14 22.58
N ILE A 134 2.04 -4.64 21.55
CA ILE A 134 1.41 -5.19 20.36
C ILE A 134 1.69 -6.69 20.29
N ASP A 135 0.64 -7.49 20.24
CA ASP A 135 0.70 -8.90 19.91
C ASP A 135 0.15 -9.11 18.49
N VAL A 136 0.88 -9.84 17.65
CA VAL A 136 0.43 -10.23 16.32
C VAL A 136 0.11 -11.71 16.29
N ILE A 137 -1.10 -12.05 15.84
CA ILE A 137 -1.60 -13.42 15.74
C ILE A 137 -1.90 -13.72 14.27
N TYR A 138 -1.40 -14.84 13.79
CA TYR A 138 -1.74 -15.34 12.46
C TYR A 138 -2.78 -16.45 12.59
N ALA A 139 -4.03 -16.09 12.38
CA ALA A 139 -5.17 -17.01 12.41
C ALA A 139 -6.37 -16.43 11.66
N ASN A 140 -7.27 -17.29 11.21
CA ASN A 140 -8.56 -16.84 10.73
C ASN A 140 -9.44 -16.41 11.93
N ILE A 141 -10.16 -15.31 11.76
CA ILE A 141 -11.20 -14.92 12.68
C ILE A 141 -12.48 -15.73 12.43
N GLY A 142 -13.12 -16.17 13.51
CA GLY A 142 -14.47 -16.73 13.50
C GLY A 142 -15.52 -15.63 13.75
N ASP A 143 -16.51 -15.95 14.59
CA ASP A 143 -17.62 -15.06 14.87
C ASP A 143 -17.18 -13.80 15.62
N ILE A 144 -17.81 -12.67 15.28
CA ILE A 144 -17.67 -11.38 15.93
C ILE A 144 -19.00 -11.08 16.63
N LYS A 145 -18.95 -10.81 17.93
CA LYS A 145 -20.10 -10.37 18.71
C LYS A 145 -19.79 -9.00 19.33
N SER A 146 -20.60 -8.00 19.00
CA SER A 146 -20.52 -6.68 19.61
C SER A 146 -21.54 -6.60 20.76
N GLU A 147 -21.06 -6.25 21.93
CA GLU A 147 -21.86 -5.99 23.13
C GLU A 147 -21.77 -4.51 23.49
N THR A 148 -22.46 -4.08 24.54
CA THR A 148 -22.53 -2.66 24.92
C THR A 148 -21.15 -2.07 25.19
N ASP A 149 -20.28 -2.78 25.91
CA ASP A 149 -19.00 -2.27 26.40
C ASP A 149 -17.78 -3.02 25.86
N GLN A 150 -18.01 -4.06 25.05
CA GLN A 150 -16.92 -4.87 24.52
C GLN A 150 -17.28 -5.53 23.21
N VAL A 151 -16.23 -5.95 22.51
CA VAL A 151 -16.33 -6.80 21.31
C VAL A 151 -15.62 -8.12 21.58
N ASN A 152 -16.29 -9.21 21.25
CA ASN A 152 -15.78 -10.57 21.33
C ASN A 152 -15.46 -11.09 19.93
N VAL A 153 -14.23 -11.53 19.73
CA VAL A 153 -13.75 -12.09 18.45
C VAL A 153 -13.30 -13.52 18.70
N LYS A 154 -13.94 -14.47 18.05
CA LYS A 154 -13.51 -15.87 18.09
C LYS A 154 -12.28 -16.05 17.18
N VAL A 155 -11.21 -16.60 17.74
CA VAL A 155 -9.99 -16.94 17.02
C VAL A 155 -9.60 -18.36 17.37
N GLN A 156 -9.73 -19.27 16.41
CA GLN A 156 -9.57 -20.71 16.68
C GLN A 156 -10.51 -21.17 17.80
N ASN A 157 -9.97 -21.70 18.90
CA ASN A 157 -10.73 -22.20 20.07
C ASN A 157 -10.78 -21.19 21.23
N GLN A 158 -10.38 -19.93 21.00
CA GLN A 158 -10.34 -18.88 22.03
C GLN A 158 -11.25 -17.73 21.64
N ILE A 159 -11.75 -17.04 22.66
CA ILE A 159 -12.45 -15.76 22.51
C ILE A 159 -11.52 -14.67 22.98
N LEU A 160 -11.23 -13.72 22.09
CA LEU A 160 -10.51 -12.52 22.41
C LEU A 160 -11.51 -11.39 22.64
N THR A 161 -11.24 -10.56 23.64
CA THR A 161 -12.12 -9.45 24.03
C THR A 161 -11.38 -8.12 23.90
N SER A 162 -12.10 -7.08 23.48
CA SER A 162 -11.58 -5.71 23.42
C SER A 162 -12.69 -4.67 23.55
N LYS A 163 -12.31 -3.43 23.87
CA LYS A 163 -13.23 -2.28 23.84
C LYS A 163 -13.51 -1.80 22.42
N LEU A 164 -12.55 -2.00 21.51
CA LEU A 164 -12.64 -1.53 20.13
C LEU A 164 -12.14 -2.62 19.17
N LEU A 165 -12.91 -2.87 18.12
CA LEU A 165 -12.50 -3.66 16.95
C LEU A 165 -12.30 -2.74 15.77
N VAL A 166 -11.13 -2.83 15.15
CA VAL A 166 -10.77 -2.07 13.94
C VAL A 166 -10.65 -3.02 12.75
N ALA A 167 -11.48 -2.82 11.73
CA ALA A 167 -11.41 -3.56 10.49
C ALA A 167 -10.38 -2.91 9.54
N ALA A 168 -9.23 -3.55 9.37
CA ALA A 168 -8.15 -3.15 8.44
C ALA A 168 -7.73 -4.32 7.53
N ASP A 169 -8.65 -5.25 7.26
CA ASP A 169 -8.45 -6.49 6.53
C ASP A 169 -8.68 -6.35 5.00
N GLY A 170 -8.73 -5.10 4.52
CA GLY A 170 -8.66 -4.75 3.10
C GLY A 170 -9.98 -4.90 2.33
N ARG A 171 -9.88 -4.96 1.00
CA ARG A 171 -11.05 -4.91 0.09
C ARG A 171 -12.05 -6.05 0.28
N LYS A 172 -11.59 -7.23 0.67
CA LYS A 172 -12.42 -8.42 0.94
C LYS A 172 -12.65 -8.60 2.44
N SER A 173 -12.89 -7.51 3.17
CA SER A 173 -13.05 -7.50 4.61
C SER A 173 -14.07 -8.53 5.09
N VAL A 174 -13.61 -9.45 5.94
CA VAL A 174 -14.45 -10.43 6.62
C VAL A 174 -15.25 -9.76 7.73
N VAL A 175 -14.63 -8.81 8.43
CA VAL A 175 -15.29 -8.02 9.49
C VAL A 175 -16.49 -7.27 8.92
N LYS A 176 -16.30 -6.55 7.79
CA LYS A 176 -17.39 -5.84 7.12
C LYS A 176 -18.55 -6.77 6.76
N LYS A 177 -18.23 -7.96 6.23
CA LYS A 177 -19.23 -8.95 5.84
C LYS A 177 -20.01 -9.47 7.05
N GLN A 178 -19.31 -9.84 8.14
CA GLN A 178 -19.96 -10.38 9.33
C GLN A 178 -20.85 -9.36 10.05
N LEU A 179 -20.42 -8.10 10.08
CA LEU A 179 -21.18 -7.02 10.73
C LEU A 179 -22.19 -6.34 9.80
N ASN A 180 -22.41 -6.89 8.60
CA ASN A 180 -23.35 -6.35 7.60
C ASN A 180 -23.16 -4.85 7.32
N ILE A 181 -21.89 -4.38 7.33
CA ILE A 181 -21.60 -2.97 7.05
C ILE A 181 -21.86 -2.70 5.56
N GLN A 182 -22.83 -1.85 5.29
CA GLN A 182 -23.21 -1.45 3.94
C GLN A 182 -22.07 -0.73 3.23
N SER A 183 -21.94 -0.99 1.92
CA SER A 183 -21.00 -0.25 1.06
C SER A 183 -21.54 -0.15 -0.35
N VAL A 184 -21.32 1.01 -0.96
CA VAL A 184 -21.54 1.20 -2.39
C VAL A 184 -20.23 0.92 -3.12
N SER A 185 -20.27 0.12 -4.17
CA SER A 185 -19.10 -0.21 -4.99
C SER A 185 -19.48 -0.34 -6.45
N TRP A 186 -18.59 0.09 -7.32
CA TRP A 186 -18.72 -0.10 -8.78
C TRP A 186 -17.35 -0.51 -9.35
N ASP A 187 -17.39 -1.21 -10.46
CA ASP A 187 -16.18 -1.63 -11.18
C ASP A 187 -15.93 -0.67 -12.34
N TYR A 188 -14.70 -0.21 -12.52
CA TYR A 188 -14.30 0.61 -13.66
C TYR A 188 -14.00 -0.22 -14.92
N ASN A 189 -14.12 -1.53 -14.85
CA ASN A 189 -13.75 -2.48 -15.90
C ASN A 189 -12.27 -2.32 -16.34
N GLN A 190 -11.40 -1.98 -15.40
CA GLN A 190 -9.98 -1.77 -15.63
C GLN A 190 -9.13 -2.65 -14.71
N LEU A 191 -7.93 -2.97 -15.19
CA LEU A 191 -6.88 -3.64 -14.44
C LEU A 191 -5.59 -2.83 -14.57
N ALA A 192 -4.78 -2.85 -13.51
CA ALA A 192 -3.46 -2.24 -13.53
C ALA A 192 -2.41 -3.30 -13.83
N LEU A 193 -1.66 -3.10 -14.92
CA LEU A 193 -0.40 -3.78 -15.16
C LEU A 193 0.69 -3.03 -14.40
N SER A 194 1.51 -3.74 -13.63
CA SER A 194 2.66 -3.16 -12.94
C SER A 194 3.90 -3.96 -13.25
N CYS A 195 4.98 -3.29 -13.65
CA CYS A 195 6.29 -3.90 -13.88
C CYS A 195 7.41 -2.91 -13.57
N LEU A 196 8.63 -3.42 -13.42
CA LEU A 196 9.83 -2.60 -13.42
C LEU A 196 10.44 -2.61 -14.83
N ILE A 197 10.96 -1.46 -15.23
CA ILE A 197 11.76 -1.32 -16.44
C ILE A 197 13.12 -0.73 -16.09
N GLU A 198 14.11 -1.18 -16.83
CA GLU A 198 15.44 -0.58 -16.85
C GLU A 198 15.58 0.29 -18.09
N HIS A 199 16.14 1.49 -17.96
CA HIS A 199 16.30 2.44 -19.06
C HIS A 199 17.56 3.28 -18.90
N SER A 200 18.07 3.79 -20.05
CA SER A 200 19.28 4.62 -20.11
C SER A 200 19.06 6.10 -19.78
N LYS A 201 17.79 6.57 -19.81
CA LYS A 201 17.49 7.98 -19.53
C LYS A 201 17.60 8.26 -18.03
N ASN A 202 18.23 9.37 -17.68
CA ASN A 202 18.26 9.84 -16.30
C ASN A 202 16.96 10.61 -15.99
N ASN A 203 15.94 9.89 -15.52
CA ASN A 203 14.66 10.47 -15.08
C ASN A 203 14.60 10.66 -13.55
N GLU A 204 15.73 10.93 -12.94
CA GLU A 204 15.80 11.12 -11.50
C GLU A 204 14.83 12.21 -11.06
N ASN A 205 14.00 11.86 -10.06
CA ASN A 205 13.04 12.77 -9.41
C ASN A 205 11.87 13.26 -10.28
N ILE A 206 11.64 12.65 -11.44
CA ILE A 206 10.53 13.02 -12.33
C ILE A 206 9.57 11.84 -12.47
N ALA A 207 8.31 12.04 -12.09
CA ALA A 207 7.23 11.13 -12.45
C ALA A 207 6.60 11.59 -13.77
N VAL A 208 6.26 10.64 -14.62
CA VAL A 208 5.60 10.92 -15.89
C VAL A 208 4.28 10.15 -15.93
N GLU A 209 3.20 10.81 -16.33
CA GLU A 209 1.91 10.20 -16.57
C GLU A 209 1.38 10.60 -17.94
N ASN A 210 1.00 9.59 -18.73
CA ASN A 210 0.39 9.80 -20.03
C ASN A 210 -1.03 9.23 -20.03
N PHE A 211 -2.03 10.07 -20.32
CA PHE A 211 -3.41 9.67 -20.50
C PHE A 211 -3.63 9.16 -21.90
N LEU A 212 -3.74 7.84 -22.05
CA LEU A 212 -4.03 7.16 -23.30
C LEU A 212 -5.54 6.92 -23.44
N GLN A 213 -6.01 6.68 -24.66
CA GLN A 213 -7.41 6.25 -24.89
C GLN A 213 -7.75 4.93 -24.18
N THR A 214 -6.75 4.07 -23.97
CA THR A 214 -6.89 2.77 -23.28
C THR A 214 -6.83 2.85 -21.77
N GLY A 215 -6.46 4.00 -21.21
CA GLY A 215 -6.23 4.25 -19.80
C GLY A 215 -4.86 4.87 -19.53
N PRO A 216 -4.66 5.47 -18.35
CA PRO A 216 -3.39 6.11 -18.01
C PRO A 216 -2.23 5.12 -17.85
N ILE A 217 -1.04 5.57 -18.26
CA ILE A 217 0.23 4.89 -17.99
C ILE A 217 1.15 5.85 -17.25
N ALA A 218 1.67 5.40 -16.11
CA ALA A 218 2.60 6.17 -15.28
C ALA A 218 3.98 5.52 -15.25
N LEU A 219 5.02 6.36 -15.23
CA LEU A 219 6.41 5.99 -15.01
C LEU A 219 6.90 6.66 -13.74
N LEU A 220 7.25 5.88 -12.73
CA LEU A 220 7.66 6.33 -11.41
C LEU A 220 9.14 5.96 -11.17
N PRO A 221 10.03 6.90 -10.84
CA PRO A 221 11.43 6.60 -10.61
C PRO A 221 11.63 5.75 -9.35
N MET A 222 12.46 4.70 -9.48
CA MET A 222 12.79 3.74 -8.42
C MET A 222 14.30 3.64 -8.17
N GLY A 223 15.06 4.62 -8.69
CA GLY A 223 16.51 4.67 -8.58
C GLY A 223 17.19 4.77 -9.94
N LYS A 224 18.53 4.61 -9.94
CA LYS A 224 19.37 4.81 -11.12
C LYS A 224 18.96 3.90 -12.28
N GLY A 225 18.36 4.49 -13.32
CA GLY A 225 17.96 3.77 -14.51
C GLY A 225 16.82 2.76 -14.33
N ILE A 226 16.13 2.75 -13.17
CA ILE A 226 14.99 1.87 -12.89
C ILE A 226 13.74 2.71 -12.66
N SER A 227 12.66 2.32 -13.29
CA SER A 227 11.34 2.91 -13.03
C SER A 227 10.26 1.83 -12.89
N SER A 228 9.27 2.14 -12.07
CA SER A 228 8.04 1.35 -12.02
C SER A 228 7.05 1.90 -13.03
N VAL A 229 6.53 1.02 -13.88
CA VAL A 229 5.43 1.32 -14.79
C VAL A 229 4.14 0.85 -14.13
N ILE A 230 3.13 1.73 -14.15
CA ILE A 230 1.75 1.38 -13.77
C ILE A 230 0.87 1.75 -14.95
N TRP A 231 0.30 0.76 -15.61
CA TRP A 231 -0.53 0.95 -16.79
C TRP A 231 -1.94 0.45 -16.54
N SER A 232 -2.92 1.34 -16.53
CA SER A 232 -4.33 0.99 -16.46
C SER A 232 -4.84 0.58 -17.84
N VAL A 233 -5.39 -0.61 -17.92
CA VAL A 233 -5.89 -1.19 -19.16
C VAL A 233 -7.32 -1.68 -18.98
N ASN A 234 -8.14 -1.61 -20.04
CA ASN A 234 -9.46 -2.20 -20.01
C ASN A 234 -9.34 -3.72 -19.81
N ARG A 235 -10.20 -4.28 -18.96
CA ARG A 235 -10.23 -5.71 -18.63
C ARG A 235 -10.38 -6.59 -19.87
N ASP A 236 -11.12 -6.13 -20.88
CA ASP A 236 -11.35 -6.86 -22.13
C ASP A 236 -10.05 -7.09 -22.92
N ASN A 237 -9.04 -6.24 -22.70
CA ASN A 237 -7.72 -6.34 -23.35
C ASN A 237 -6.71 -7.17 -22.56
N ILE A 238 -7.03 -7.64 -21.36
CA ILE A 238 -6.06 -8.27 -20.46
C ILE A 238 -5.50 -9.59 -21.01
N ASP A 239 -6.34 -10.38 -21.67
CA ASP A 239 -5.91 -11.66 -22.24
C ASP A 239 -4.97 -11.47 -23.42
N ARG A 240 -5.13 -10.38 -24.17
CA ARG A 240 -4.18 -9.98 -25.20
C ARG A 240 -2.85 -9.55 -24.59
N ILE A 241 -2.90 -8.72 -23.52
CA ILE A 241 -1.70 -8.24 -22.84
C ILE A 241 -0.92 -9.38 -22.18
N LYS A 242 -1.59 -10.33 -21.54
CA LYS A 242 -0.94 -11.51 -20.95
C LYS A 242 -0.22 -12.41 -21.96
N LYS A 243 -0.61 -12.37 -23.23
CA LYS A 243 0.00 -13.15 -24.32
C LYS A 243 1.13 -12.40 -25.03
N ILE A 244 1.29 -11.11 -24.76
CA ILE A 244 2.38 -10.31 -25.34
C ILE A 244 3.71 -10.77 -24.76
N SER A 245 4.72 -10.93 -25.62
CA SER A 245 6.09 -11.21 -25.18
C SER A 245 6.67 -10.03 -24.38
N ASN A 246 7.67 -10.29 -23.53
CA ASN A 246 8.33 -9.22 -22.79
C ASN A 246 8.97 -8.18 -23.74
N SER A 247 9.47 -8.60 -24.89
CA SER A 247 10.03 -7.71 -25.93
C SER A 247 8.97 -6.79 -26.52
N ASP A 248 7.78 -7.32 -26.84
CA ASP A 248 6.69 -6.52 -27.38
C ASP A 248 6.08 -5.59 -26.33
N LEU A 249 5.99 -6.06 -25.06
CA LEU A 249 5.56 -5.22 -23.96
C LEU A 249 6.51 -4.04 -23.76
N LYS A 250 7.84 -4.29 -23.81
CA LYS A 250 8.87 -3.24 -23.75
C LYS A 250 8.67 -2.22 -24.86
N LEU A 251 8.54 -2.66 -26.11
CA LEU A 251 8.30 -1.77 -27.25
C LEU A 251 6.99 -0.96 -27.11
N ASN A 252 5.94 -1.57 -26.58
CA ASN A 252 4.68 -0.88 -26.32
C ASN A 252 4.83 0.20 -25.26
N ILE A 253 5.59 -0.05 -24.19
CA ILE A 253 5.88 0.92 -23.15
C ILE A 253 6.75 2.06 -23.70
N GLU A 254 7.85 1.74 -24.42
CA GLU A 254 8.75 2.74 -25.02
C GLU A 254 8.03 3.74 -25.93
N LYS A 255 7.02 3.29 -26.67
CA LYS A 255 6.19 4.17 -27.53
C LYS A 255 5.35 5.17 -26.76
N GLN A 256 5.15 4.95 -25.45
CA GLN A 256 4.30 5.84 -24.62
C GLN A 256 5.10 6.96 -23.95
N PHE A 257 6.43 6.87 -23.92
CA PHE A 257 7.33 7.84 -23.29
C PHE A 257 8.43 8.30 -24.26
#